data_2277b0db42aa85fa01297bd404f1eb40
#
_entry.id   2277b0db42aa85fa01297bd404f1eb40
#
_cell.length_a   1.000
_cell.length_b   1.000
_cell.length_c   1.000
_cell.angle_alpha   90.00
_cell.angle_beta   90.00
_cell.angle_gamma   90.00
#
_symmetry.space_group_name_H-M   'P 1'
#
loop_
_entity.id
_entity.type
_entity.pdbx_description
1 polymer ?
#
loop_
_entity_poly.entity_id
_entity_poly.type
_entity_poly.pdbx_seq_one_letter_code
_entity_poly.pdbx_strand_id
1 'polypeptide(L)'
;MMSSRLTIAAMAALVLAGTACKRDKEPATAPSSPMADSADQVMFGARAILTDKGLMRAELFGDTAYFFDDNTRIELRTVKTNFFTTEGAQSAVLTSKEGTYRTQGSMEARGDVVVVSTDGRRLTTPQLRFDQTRNEISSDSAFVLTEPGRRVAGIGFVSDPNMNNVRILKTTSGSTGRVTIPGQ
;
A
#
# COMPACT_ATOMS: atom_id res chain seq x y z
N MET A 1 -6.97 68.86 48.66
CA MET A 1 -7.29 68.66 47.22
C MET A 1 -6.12 68.07 46.49
N MET A 2 -5.53 66.93 46.94
CA MET A 2 -4.31 66.35 46.36
C MET A 2 -4.32 64.85 46.22
N SER A 3 -5.47 64.20 46.33
CA SER A 3 -5.61 62.73 46.23
C SER A 3 -6.35 62.21 44.97
N SER A 4 -6.88 63.15 44.14
CA SER A 4 -7.66 62.72 42.94
C SER A 4 -6.84 62.57 41.64
N ARG A 5 -5.59 63.03 41.63
CA ARG A 5 -4.75 62.92 40.41
C ARG A 5 -3.86 61.69 40.37
N LEU A 6 -3.70 61.01 41.50
CA LEU A 6 -2.84 59.81 41.60
C LEU A 6 -3.56 58.53 41.18
N THR A 7 -4.90 58.51 41.30
CA THR A 7 -5.72 57.33 40.94
C THR A 7 -6.00 57.21 39.45
N ILE A 8 -5.89 58.31 38.67
CA ILE A 8 -6.10 58.26 37.20
C ILE A 8 -4.84 57.76 36.46
N ALA A 9 -3.64 58.04 37.01
CA ALA A 9 -2.39 57.56 36.42
C ALA A 9 -2.18 56.04 36.60
N ALA A 10 -2.74 55.44 37.65
CA ALA A 10 -2.61 53.99 37.89
C ALA A 10 -3.56 53.14 37.00
N MET A 11 -4.64 53.72 36.48
CA MET A 11 -5.61 53.01 35.65
C MET A 11 -5.27 52.98 34.15
N ALA A 12 -4.38 53.89 33.69
CA ALA A 12 -3.92 53.96 32.31
C ALA A 12 -2.79 52.96 31.98
N ALA A 13 -2.11 52.39 32.99
CA ALA A 13 -0.97 51.47 32.79
C ALA A 13 -1.38 50.00 32.66
N LEU A 14 -2.67 49.64 32.87
CA LEU A 14 -3.11 48.25 32.91
C LEU A 14 -3.75 47.74 31.59
N VAL A 15 -3.78 48.56 30.53
CA VAL A 15 -4.48 48.20 29.28
C VAL A 15 -3.52 47.79 28.14
N LEU A 16 -2.20 47.81 28.36
CA LEU A 16 -1.21 47.43 27.29
C LEU A 16 -0.60 46.03 27.39
N ALA A 17 -1.13 45.15 28.26
CA ALA A 17 -0.58 43.79 28.45
C ALA A 17 -1.46 42.68 27.84
N GLY A 18 -2.06 42.91 26.71
CA GLY A 18 -2.97 41.90 26.17
C GLY A 18 -3.09 41.85 24.69
N THR A 19 -2.03 41.46 23.94
CA THR A 19 -2.20 40.77 22.64
C THR A 19 -0.83 40.23 22.15
N ALA A 20 -0.23 39.31 22.89
CA ALA A 20 0.71 38.39 22.29
C ALA A 20 -0.13 37.19 21.79
N CYS A 21 -0.84 37.37 20.69
CA CYS A 21 -1.27 36.23 19.88
C CYS A 21 0.01 35.53 19.41
N LYS A 22 0.29 34.35 20.01
CA LYS A 22 1.20 33.38 19.39
C LYS A 22 0.65 33.16 18.00
N ARG A 23 1.39 33.56 16.97
CA ARG A 23 1.19 33.02 15.62
C ARG A 23 1.39 31.53 15.75
N ASP A 24 0.30 30.79 15.76
CA ASP A 24 0.35 29.37 15.49
C ASP A 24 1.13 29.23 14.19
N LYS A 25 2.22 28.46 14.24
CA LYS A 25 2.95 28.10 13.02
C LYS A 25 1.92 27.44 12.12
N GLU A 26 1.63 28.11 11.01
CA GLU A 26 0.85 27.53 9.93
C GLU A 26 1.40 26.14 9.67
N PRO A 27 0.58 25.07 9.74
CA PRO A 27 1.08 23.71 9.49
C PRO A 27 1.74 23.73 8.13
N ALA A 28 2.98 23.23 8.06
CA ALA A 28 3.73 23.19 6.82
C ALA A 28 2.84 22.53 5.76
N THR A 29 2.43 23.29 4.77
CA THR A 29 1.65 22.79 3.64
C THR A 29 2.46 21.70 3.00
N ALA A 30 2.04 20.45 3.12
CA ALA A 30 2.68 19.35 2.42
C ALA A 30 2.70 19.71 0.92
N PRO A 31 3.79 19.42 0.19
CA PRO A 31 3.85 19.72 -1.23
C PRO A 31 2.64 19.08 -1.92
N SER A 32 1.76 19.91 -2.48
CA SER A 32 0.61 19.44 -3.24
C SER A 32 1.13 18.69 -4.46
N SER A 33 0.67 17.47 -4.65
CA SER A 33 0.91 16.72 -5.89
C SER A 33 -0.32 16.86 -6.79
N PRO A 34 -0.18 16.85 -8.12
CA PRO A 34 -1.33 16.92 -9.02
C PRO A 34 -2.41 15.86 -8.71
N MET A 35 -2.01 14.74 -8.14
CA MET A 35 -2.91 13.68 -7.70
C MET A 35 -3.68 14.06 -6.42
N ALA A 36 -3.02 14.72 -5.46
CA ALA A 36 -3.67 15.22 -4.25
C ALA A 36 -4.69 16.32 -4.57
N ASP A 37 -4.38 17.19 -5.54
CA ASP A 37 -5.25 18.29 -5.96
C ASP A 37 -6.51 17.80 -6.69
N SER A 38 -6.46 16.59 -7.28
CA SER A 38 -7.58 15.99 -8.03
C SER A 38 -8.38 14.97 -7.21
N ALA A 39 -7.88 14.54 -6.05
CA ALA A 39 -8.53 13.54 -5.21
C ALA A 39 -9.68 14.16 -4.39
N ASP A 40 -10.77 13.41 -4.23
CA ASP A 40 -11.88 13.80 -3.34
C ASP A 40 -11.45 13.80 -1.88
N GLN A 41 -10.55 12.86 -1.53
CA GLN A 41 -9.97 12.72 -0.19
C GLN A 41 -8.55 12.16 -0.25
N VAL A 42 -7.70 12.56 0.69
CA VAL A 42 -6.36 11.99 0.90
C VAL A 42 -6.26 11.45 2.32
N MET A 43 -5.78 10.23 2.46
CA MET A 43 -5.53 9.57 3.74
C MET A 43 -4.08 9.12 3.84
N PHE A 44 -3.42 9.43 4.95
CA PHE A 44 -2.07 8.95 5.24
C PHE A 44 -2.12 7.73 6.17
N GLY A 45 -1.21 6.78 5.97
CA GLY A 45 -1.16 5.55 6.76
C GLY A 45 -2.43 4.69 6.58
N ALA A 46 -2.89 4.54 5.34
CA ALA A 46 -4.09 3.80 5.01
C ALA A 46 -3.95 2.31 5.33
N ARG A 47 -4.99 1.72 5.91
CA ARG A 47 -5.10 0.28 6.16
C ARG A 47 -6.51 -0.20 5.79
N ALA A 48 -6.57 -1.28 5.01
CA ALA A 48 -7.84 -1.91 4.65
C ALA A 48 -7.77 -3.43 4.86
N ILE A 49 -8.88 -4.01 5.31
CA ILE A 49 -9.03 -5.46 5.48
C ILE A 49 -9.99 -5.95 4.40
N LEU A 50 -9.53 -6.90 3.60
CA LEU A 50 -10.31 -7.52 2.54
C LEU A 50 -10.83 -8.87 3.02
N THR A 51 -12.14 -9.02 3.01
CA THR A 51 -12.81 -10.24 3.47
C THR A 51 -13.57 -10.90 2.33
N ASP A 52 -13.61 -12.22 2.35
CA ASP A 52 -14.49 -13.04 1.49
C ASP A 52 -15.26 -14.01 2.38
N LYS A 53 -16.59 -13.97 2.31
CA LYS A 53 -17.50 -14.79 3.13
C LYS A 53 -17.19 -14.74 4.64
N GLY A 54 -16.82 -13.54 5.14
CA GLY A 54 -16.47 -13.31 6.53
C GLY A 54 -15.05 -13.72 6.94
N LEU A 55 -14.26 -14.30 6.03
CA LEU A 55 -12.87 -14.67 6.28
C LEU A 55 -11.94 -13.55 5.76
N MET A 56 -10.96 -13.16 6.56
CA MET A 56 -9.92 -12.23 6.14
C MET A 56 -9.04 -12.90 5.08
N ARG A 57 -8.96 -12.30 3.89
CA ARG A 57 -8.16 -12.78 2.76
C ARG A 57 -6.90 -11.97 2.54
N ALA A 58 -7.00 -10.67 2.78
CA ALA A 58 -5.84 -9.80 2.67
C ALA A 58 -5.96 -8.60 3.61
N GLU A 59 -4.82 -8.06 3.98
CA GLU A 59 -4.66 -6.80 4.71
C GLU A 59 -3.74 -5.90 3.90
N LEU A 60 -4.28 -4.77 3.47
CA LEU A 60 -3.63 -3.82 2.60
C LEU A 60 -3.17 -2.61 3.40
N PHE A 61 -1.94 -2.19 3.18
CA PHE A 61 -1.35 -0.96 3.72
C PHE A 61 -0.87 -0.07 2.58
N GLY A 62 -0.99 1.23 2.76
CA GLY A 62 -0.41 2.23 1.89
C GLY A 62 0.05 3.44 2.69
N ASP A 63 1.19 4.04 2.35
CA ASP A 63 1.63 5.29 2.98
C ASP A 63 0.63 6.41 2.74
N THR A 64 0.11 6.48 1.52
CA THR A 64 -0.90 7.45 1.12
C THR A 64 -1.95 6.79 0.24
N ALA A 65 -3.21 7.07 0.53
CA ALA A 65 -4.36 6.69 -0.27
C ALA A 65 -5.08 7.94 -0.78
N TYR A 66 -5.32 8.00 -2.08
CA TYR A 66 -6.10 9.01 -2.77
C TYR A 66 -7.42 8.42 -3.21
N PHE A 67 -8.51 9.01 -2.79
CA PHE A 67 -9.86 8.56 -3.09
C PHE A 67 -10.43 9.39 -4.23
N PHE A 68 -11.06 8.73 -5.19
CA PHE A 68 -11.66 9.33 -6.37
C PHE A 68 -13.03 8.73 -6.64
N ASP A 69 -13.84 9.47 -7.41
CA ASP A 69 -15.11 8.99 -7.96
C ASP A 69 -16.04 8.48 -6.83
N ASP A 70 -16.27 9.28 -5.81
CA ASP A 70 -17.07 8.92 -4.62
C ASP A 70 -16.59 7.62 -3.95
N ASN A 71 -15.27 7.46 -3.79
CA ASN A 71 -14.60 6.30 -3.19
C ASN A 71 -14.72 5.00 -4.00
N THR A 72 -15.11 5.04 -5.27
CA THR A 72 -15.15 3.84 -6.11
C THR A 72 -13.78 3.43 -6.63
N ARG A 73 -12.81 4.36 -6.64
CA ARG A 73 -11.42 4.14 -7.02
C ARG A 73 -10.47 4.73 -5.97
N ILE A 74 -9.53 3.92 -5.51
CA ILE A 74 -8.52 4.32 -4.54
C ILE A 74 -7.14 4.06 -5.14
N GLU A 75 -6.32 5.11 -5.23
CA GLU A 75 -4.92 5.03 -5.64
C GLU A 75 -4.02 5.05 -4.40
N LEU A 76 -3.09 4.12 -4.33
CA LEU A 76 -2.22 3.92 -3.17
C LEU A 76 -0.76 4.13 -3.55
N ARG A 77 0.02 4.62 -2.59
CA ARG A 77 1.48 4.72 -2.67
C ARG A 77 2.13 3.85 -1.61
N THR A 78 3.28 3.28 -1.94
CA THR A 78 4.08 2.40 -1.07
C THR A 78 3.22 1.27 -0.48
N VAL A 79 2.79 0.37 -1.35
CA VAL A 79 1.82 -0.67 -1.02
C VAL A 79 2.51 -1.86 -0.38
N LYS A 80 1.90 -2.37 0.69
CA LYS A 80 2.18 -3.69 1.25
C LYS A 80 0.85 -4.42 1.47
N THR A 81 0.75 -5.65 0.99
CA THR A 81 -0.43 -6.51 1.19
C THR A 81 0.00 -7.83 1.82
N ASN A 82 -0.56 -8.16 2.97
CA ASN A 82 -0.43 -9.46 3.58
C ASN A 82 -1.61 -10.33 3.14
N PHE A 83 -1.34 -11.51 2.58
CA PHE A 83 -2.36 -12.49 2.21
C PHE A 83 -2.48 -13.56 3.30
N PHE A 84 -3.70 -14.10 3.46
CA PHE A 84 -4.01 -15.09 4.48
C PHE A 84 -4.68 -16.31 3.88
N THR A 85 -4.44 -17.48 4.49
CA THR A 85 -5.15 -18.72 4.20
C THR A 85 -6.57 -18.68 4.77
N THR A 86 -7.37 -19.69 4.46
CA THR A 86 -8.71 -19.87 5.04
C THR A 86 -8.68 -20.10 6.56
N GLU A 87 -7.57 -20.63 7.07
CA GLU A 87 -7.33 -20.87 8.50
C GLU A 87 -6.79 -19.62 9.23
N GLY A 88 -6.59 -18.49 8.51
CA GLY A 88 -6.13 -17.23 9.07
C GLY A 88 -4.61 -17.10 9.22
N ALA A 89 -3.83 -18.07 8.73
CA ALA A 89 -2.37 -17.95 8.71
C ALA A 89 -1.91 -17.05 7.57
N GLN A 90 -0.90 -16.21 7.81
CA GLN A 90 -0.27 -15.44 6.74
C GLN A 90 0.38 -16.40 5.73
N SER A 91 0.12 -16.19 4.45
CA SER A 91 0.57 -17.06 3.37
C SER A 91 1.56 -16.41 2.42
N ALA A 92 1.41 -15.12 2.17
CA ALA A 92 2.30 -14.35 1.31
C ALA A 92 2.30 -12.87 1.68
N VAL A 93 3.32 -12.15 1.22
CA VAL A 93 3.41 -10.68 1.29
C VAL A 93 3.68 -10.15 -0.11
N LEU A 94 2.88 -9.17 -0.53
CA LEU A 94 3.12 -8.38 -1.74
C LEU A 94 3.63 -6.99 -1.34
N THR A 95 4.58 -6.47 -2.10
CA THR A 95 5.00 -5.07 -2.04
C THR A 95 5.02 -4.46 -3.43
N SER A 96 4.68 -3.17 -3.55
CA SER A 96 4.77 -2.41 -4.80
C SER A 96 4.89 -0.91 -4.52
N LYS A 97 5.28 -0.14 -5.54
CA LYS A 97 5.32 1.33 -5.45
C LYS A 97 3.92 1.93 -5.46
N GLU A 98 3.04 1.36 -6.24
CA GLU A 98 1.69 1.88 -6.49
C GLU A 98 0.66 0.76 -6.43
N GLY A 99 -0.56 1.11 -6.05
CA GLY A 99 -1.70 0.23 -6.09
C GLY A 99 -2.96 0.98 -6.50
N THR A 100 -3.85 0.30 -7.19
CA THR A 100 -5.20 0.77 -7.49
C THR A 100 -6.19 -0.25 -6.96
N TYR A 101 -7.13 0.20 -6.14
CA TYR A 101 -8.26 -0.61 -5.70
C TYR A 101 -9.55 -0.04 -6.32
N ARG A 102 -10.41 -0.93 -6.82
CA ARG A 102 -11.76 -0.59 -7.28
C ARG A 102 -12.79 -1.37 -6.48
N THR A 103 -13.87 -0.72 -6.07
CA THR A 103 -14.90 -1.30 -5.21
C THR A 103 -15.59 -2.53 -5.80
N GLN A 104 -15.39 -2.81 -7.08
CA GLN A 104 -15.84 -4.03 -7.76
C GLN A 104 -14.95 -5.27 -7.47
N GLY A 105 -14.03 -5.19 -6.49
CA GLY A 105 -13.19 -6.31 -6.03
C GLY A 105 -11.93 -6.55 -6.84
N SER A 106 -11.50 -5.61 -7.68
CA SER A 106 -10.23 -5.70 -8.39
C SER A 106 -9.16 -4.81 -7.77
N MET A 107 -7.97 -5.36 -7.63
CA MET A 107 -6.77 -4.64 -7.21
C MET A 107 -5.68 -4.78 -8.25
N GLU A 108 -4.94 -3.74 -8.45
CA GLU A 108 -3.77 -3.74 -9.31
C GLU A 108 -2.57 -3.15 -8.56
N ALA A 109 -1.45 -3.86 -8.58
CA ALA A 109 -0.16 -3.40 -8.05
C ALA A 109 0.77 -3.09 -9.22
N ARG A 110 1.50 -1.98 -9.16
CA ARG A 110 2.45 -1.53 -10.19
C ARG A 110 3.75 -1.02 -9.57
N GLY A 111 4.82 -1.13 -10.36
CA GLY A 111 6.15 -0.66 -10.01
C GLY A 111 6.82 -1.55 -8.98
N ASP A 112 7.84 -2.27 -9.43
CA ASP A 112 8.67 -3.16 -8.62
C ASP A 112 7.86 -4.14 -7.75
N VAL A 113 6.83 -4.75 -8.35
CA VAL A 113 5.97 -5.69 -7.64
C VAL A 113 6.75 -6.93 -7.27
N VAL A 114 6.73 -7.25 -5.98
CA VAL A 114 7.35 -8.44 -5.42
C VAL A 114 6.32 -9.17 -4.56
N VAL A 115 6.15 -10.46 -4.80
CA VAL A 115 5.37 -11.36 -3.93
C VAL A 115 6.32 -12.38 -3.33
N VAL A 116 6.28 -12.53 -2.01
CA VAL A 116 7.06 -13.54 -1.28
C VAL A 116 6.10 -14.38 -0.46
N SER A 117 6.07 -15.69 -0.71
CA SER A 117 5.30 -16.64 0.07
C SER A 117 6.08 -17.12 1.30
N THR A 118 5.37 -17.63 2.29
CA THR A 118 5.97 -18.12 3.55
C THR A 118 6.88 -19.33 3.36
N ASP A 119 6.73 -20.07 2.27
CA ASP A 119 7.60 -21.21 1.89
C ASP A 119 8.83 -20.79 1.07
N GLY A 120 9.07 -19.49 0.89
CA GLY A 120 10.27 -18.93 0.27
C GLY A 120 10.20 -18.75 -1.25
N ARG A 121 9.05 -18.93 -1.88
CA ARG A 121 8.86 -18.58 -3.29
C ARG A 121 8.84 -17.06 -3.42
N ARG A 122 9.48 -16.55 -4.47
CA ARG A 122 9.56 -15.12 -4.76
C ARG A 122 9.23 -14.85 -6.21
N LEU A 123 8.22 -14.04 -6.45
CA LEU A 123 7.81 -13.59 -7.77
C LEU A 123 8.08 -12.08 -7.90
N THR A 124 8.66 -11.69 -9.03
CA THR A 124 8.88 -10.27 -9.38
C THR A 124 8.26 -9.99 -10.75
N THR A 125 7.55 -8.85 -10.87
CA THR A 125 6.89 -8.40 -12.10
C THR A 125 6.68 -6.89 -12.04
N PRO A 126 6.61 -6.17 -13.19
CA PRO A 126 6.25 -4.75 -13.17
C PRO A 126 4.83 -4.47 -12.71
N GLN A 127 3.91 -5.43 -12.93
CA GLN A 127 2.47 -5.27 -12.69
C GLN A 127 1.86 -6.59 -12.26
N LEU A 128 0.89 -6.53 -11.35
CA LEU A 128 0.12 -7.67 -10.88
C LEU A 128 -1.31 -7.26 -10.60
N ARG A 129 -2.28 -8.07 -11.00
CA ARG A 129 -3.70 -7.93 -10.66
C ARG A 129 -4.09 -8.99 -9.65
N PHE A 130 -4.93 -8.61 -8.71
CA PHE A 130 -5.58 -9.51 -7.75
C PHE A 130 -7.09 -9.44 -7.94
N ASP A 131 -7.69 -10.57 -8.19
CA ASP A 131 -9.14 -10.77 -8.23
C ASP A 131 -9.57 -11.38 -6.89
N GLN A 132 -10.25 -10.58 -6.07
CA GLN A 132 -10.70 -11.00 -4.74
C GLN A 132 -11.73 -12.13 -4.80
N THR A 133 -12.61 -12.13 -5.79
CA THR A 133 -13.69 -13.12 -5.94
C THR A 133 -13.13 -14.49 -6.26
N ARG A 134 -12.11 -14.56 -7.11
CA ARG A 134 -11.44 -15.80 -7.51
C ARG A 134 -10.26 -16.15 -6.60
N ASN A 135 -9.86 -15.23 -5.74
CA ASN A 135 -8.62 -15.32 -4.94
C ASN A 135 -7.42 -15.67 -5.83
N GLU A 136 -7.25 -14.91 -6.91
CA GLU A 136 -6.31 -15.18 -7.99
C GLU A 136 -5.42 -13.96 -8.22
N ILE A 137 -4.10 -14.18 -8.37
CA ILE A 137 -3.16 -13.19 -8.87
C ILE A 137 -2.83 -13.49 -10.33
N SER A 138 -2.70 -12.45 -11.13
CA SER A 138 -2.37 -12.59 -12.56
C SER A 138 -1.54 -11.41 -13.06
N SER A 139 -0.80 -11.64 -14.12
CA SER A 139 -0.10 -10.61 -14.89
C SER A 139 0.00 -11.03 -16.35
N ASP A 140 0.01 -10.07 -17.25
CA ASP A 140 0.33 -10.23 -18.66
C ASP A 140 1.75 -9.71 -18.99
N SER A 141 2.45 -9.21 -17.97
CA SER A 141 3.80 -8.66 -18.09
C SER A 141 4.88 -9.74 -17.90
N ALA A 142 6.14 -9.35 -18.17
CA ALA A 142 7.29 -10.20 -17.86
C ALA A 142 7.38 -10.45 -16.35
N PHE A 143 7.77 -11.65 -15.98
CA PHE A 143 7.95 -12.03 -14.57
C PHE A 143 9.17 -12.94 -14.38
N VAL A 144 9.64 -12.99 -13.14
CA VAL A 144 10.60 -13.99 -12.67
C VAL A 144 10.04 -14.63 -11.40
N LEU A 145 9.91 -15.94 -11.43
CA LEU A 145 9.57 -16.77 -10.27
C LEU A 145 10.83 -17.51 -9.84
N THR A 146 11.20 -17.34 -8.57
CA THR A 146 12.29 -18.05 -7.91
C THR A 146 11.69 -18.93 -6.81
N GLU A 147 12.01 -20.21 -6.86
CA GLU A 147 11.65 -21.23 -5.88
C GLU A 147 12.94 -21.91 -5.37
N PRO A 148 12.92 -22.64 -4.26
CA PRO A 148 14.07 -23.42 -3.84
C PRO A 148 14.54 -24.36 -4.97
N GLY A 149 15.77 -24.13 -5.45
CA GLY A 149 16.38 -24.93 -6.52
C GLY A 149 15.84 -24.69 -7.94
N ARG A 150 14.94 -23.75 -8.16
CA ARG A 150 14.37 -23.47 -9.49
C ARG A 150 14.16 -21.99 -9.72
N ARG A 151 14.45 -21.52 -10.93
CA ARG A 151 14.13 -20.18 -11.40
C ARG A 151 13.47 -20.27 -12.78
N VAL A 152 12.36 -19.57 -12.92
CA VAL A 152 11.60 -19.51 -14.17
C VAL A 152 11.34 -18.05 -14.52
N ALA A 153 11.54 -17.68 -15.80
CA ALA A 153 11.12 -16.40 -16.33
C ALA A 153 10.14 -16.60 -17.48
N GLY A 154 9.19 -15.70 -17.61
CA GLY A 154 8.16 -15.79 -18.62
C GLY A 154 7.44 -14.46 -18.83
N ILE A 155 6.42 -14.52 -19.67
CA ILE A 155 5.49 -13.42 -19.93
C ILE A 155 4.07 -13.96 -19.66
N GLY A 156 3.38 -13.31 -18.76
CA GLY A 156 2.04 -13.67 -18.35
C GLY A 156 1.98 -14.92 -17.45
N PHE A 157 1.23 -14.80 -16.37
CA PHE A 157 0.92 -15.92 -15.48
C PHE A 157 -0.43 -15.71 -14.79
N VAL A 158 -0.94 -16.80 -14.25
CA VAL A 158 -2.10 -16.85 -13.36
C VAL A 158 -1.76 -17.79 -12.21
N SER A 159 -2.07 -17.42 -10.97
CA SER A 159 -1.77 -18.22 -9.78
C SER A 159 -2.72 -17.88 -8.62
N ASP A 160 -2.75 -18.72 -7.60
CA ASP A 160 -3.20 -18.32 -6.26
C ASP A 160 -2.13 -17.39 -5.61
N PRO A 161 -2.50 -16.58 -4.59
CA PRO A 161 -1.57 -15.66 -3.94
C PRO A 161 -0.37 -16.35 -3.26
N ASN A 162 -0.51 -17.63 -2.92
CA ASN A 162 0.55 -18.45 -2.31
C ASN A 162 1.51 -19.02 -3.35
N MET A 163 1.23 -18.82 -4.64
CA MET A 163 2.01 -19.35 -5.77
C MET A 163 2.14 -20.90 -5.77
N ASN A 164 1.14 -21.62 -5.24
CA ASN A 164 1.11 -23.09 -5.27
C ASN A 164 0.76 -23.62 -6.65
N ASN A 165 -0.11 -22.91 -7.38
CA ASN A 165 -0.62 -23.32 -8.69
C ASN A 165 -0.32 -22.27 -9.74
N VAL A 166 0.95 -22.14 -10.13
CA VAL A 166 1.38 -21.16 -11.13
C VAL A 166 1.20 -21.69 -12.54
N ARG A 167 0.29 -21.09 -13.29
CA ARG A 167 0.14 -21.33 -14.73
C ARG A 167 0.81 -20.23 -15.52
N ILE A 168 1.85 -20.57 -16.25
CA ILE A 168 2.64 -19.66 -17.08
C ILE A 168 2.07 -19.64 -18.48
N LEU A 169 1.82 -18.44 -19.03
CA LEU A 169 1.28 -18.29 -20.39
C LEU A 169 2.38 -18.48 -21.44
N LYS A 170 3.56 -17.89 -21.23
CA LYS A 170 4.72 -18.02 -22.12
C LYS A 170 6.01 -18.06 -21.31
N THR A 171 6.69 -19.20 -21.31
CA THR A 171 8.02 -19.35 -20.70
C THR A 171 9.08 -18.79 -21.62
N THR A 172 9.99 -17.97 -21.09
CA THR A 172 11.14 -17.41 -21.82
C THR A 172 12.45 -18.07 -21.42
N SER A 173 12.60 -18.46 -20.16
CA SER A 173 13.74 -19.23 -19.66
C SER A 173 13.38 -19.97 -18.39
N GLY A 174 14.03 -21.10 -18.14
CA GLY A 174 13.92 -21.85 -16.89
C GLY A 174 15.26 -22.55 -16.60
N SER A 175 15.74 -22.44 -15.36
CA SER A 175 16.87 -23.23 -14.88
C SER A 175 16.45 -24.02 -13.66
N THR A 176 16.73 -25.31 -13.68
CA THR A 176 16.61 -26.19 -12.51
C THR A 176 18.02 -26.35 -11.93
N GLY A 177 18.17 -26.16 -10.63
CA GLY A 177 19.43 -26.51 -9.96
C GLY A 177 19.80 -27.95 -10.26
N ARG A 178 21.11 -28.21 -10.48
CA ARG A 178 21.62 -29.57 -10.72
C ARG A 178 21.27 -30.43 -9.52
N VAL A 179 20.39 -31.42 -9.69
CA VAL A 179 20.19 -32.49 -8.71
C VAL A 179 21.40 -33.41 -8.86
N THR A 180 22.34 -33.35 -7.92
CA THR A 180 23.38 -34.36 -7.78
C THR A 180 22.72 -35.58 -7.14
N ILE A 181 22.50 -36.64 -7.91
CA ILE A 181 22.08 -37.93 -7.37
C ILE A 181 23.29 -38.53 -6.66
N PRO A 182 23.26 -38.74 -5.32
CA PRO A 182 24.35 -39.44 -4.65
C PRO A 182 24.26 -40.92 -5.03
N GLY A 183 25.29 -41.46 -5.68
CA GLY A 183 25.45 -42.88 -5.90
C GLY A 183 25.26 -43.36 -7.33
N GLN A 184 26.25 -43.13 -8.17
CA GLN A 184 26.75 -44.11 -9.16
C GLN A 184 28.24 -44.15 -9.08
#